data_b13c860a76c3e750aaca62c68fbcde01
#
_entry.id   b13c860a76c3e750aaca62c68fbcde01
#
_cell.length_a   1.000
_cell.length_b   1.000
_cell.length_c   1.000
_cell.angle_alpha   90.00
_cell.angle_beta   90.00
_cell.angle_gamma   90.00
#
_symmetry.space_group_name_H-M   'P 1'
#
loop_
_entity.id
_entity.type
_entity.pdbx_description
1 polymer ?
#
loop_
_entity_poly.entity_id
_entity_poly.type
_entity_poly.pdbx_seq_one_letter_code
_entity_poly.pdbx_strand_id
1 'polypeptide(L)'
;MTGADHNRILAFGFAVFAAIFFFTFLLLLLVTTGVFVALGFSLASESGDDKQVGIGILGGIFTVVFYVVLGLICVLPTALASWKLFKRKSRARLWATVAAIVILPVLPMGTALGIYALWFLYSPVGKHFYLNKC
;
A
#
# COMPACT_ATOMS: atom_id res chain seq x y z
N MET A 1 10.02 -22.85 -16.31
CA MET A 1 9.21 -21.63 -16.11
C MET A 1 9.71 -20.55 -17.03
N THR A 2 8.84 -19.96 -17.82
CA THR A 2 9.20 -18.89 -18.76
C THR A 2 9.21 -17.54 -18.06
N GLY A 3 9.92 -16.53 -18.57
CA GLY A 3 9.90 -15.18 -18.02
C GLY A 3 8.50 -14.55 -17.97
N ALA A 4 7.59 -15.03 -18.84
CA ALA A 4 6.19 -14.64 -18.86
C ALA A 4 5.42 -15.15 -17.63
N ASP A 5 5.74 -16.36 -17.16
CA ASP A 5 5.09 -16.96 -15.99
C ASP A 5 5.50 -16.23 -14.72
N HIS A 6 6.78 -15.91 -14.56
CA HIS A 6 7.27 -15.11 -13.43
C HIS A 6 6.65 -13.71 -13.39
N ASN A 7 6.51 -13.06 -14.54
CA ASN A 7 5.86 -11.75 -14.62
C ASN A 7 4.38 -11.80 -14.21
N ARG A 8 3.68 -12.88 -14.56
CA ARG A 8 2.28 -13.09 -14.21
C ARG A 8 2.09 -13.36 -12.72
N ILE A 9 2.96 -14.19 -12.14
CA ILE A 9 2.99 -14.46 -10.70
C ILE A 9 3.28 -13.17 -9.92
N LEU A 10 4.25 -12.38 -10.36
CA LEU A 10 4.60 -11.12 -9.71
C LEU A 10 3.46 -10.11 -9.79
N ALA A 11 2.82 -9.96 -10.95
CA ALA A 11 1.69 -9.05 -11.14
C ALA A 11 0.49 -9.46 -10.26
N PHE A 12 0.22 -10.76 -10.16
CA PHE A 12 -0.82 -11.29 -9.29
C PHE A 12 -0.48 -11.10 -7.81
N GLY A 13 0.78 -11.34 -7.42
CA GLY A 13 1.26 -11.09 -6.06
C GLY A 13 1.07 -9.63 -5.63
N PHE A 14 1.44 -8.69 -6.48
CA PHE A 14 1.21 -7.26 -6.21
C PHE A 14 -0.28 -6.90 -6.14
N ALA A 15 -1.13 -7.49 -6.98
CA ALA A 15 -2.57 -7.25 -6.94
C ALA A 15 -3.20 -7.75 -5.64
N VAL A 16 -2.88 -8.97 -5.23
CA VAL A 16 -3.37 -9.56 -3.97
C VAL A 16 -2.86 -8.76 -2.77
N PHE A 17 -1.58 -8.40 -2.77
CA PHE A 17 -1.00 -7.59 -1.71
C PHE A 17 -1.68 -6.22 -1.61
N ALA A 18 -1.90 -5.53 -2.74
CA ALA A 18 -2.59 -4.25 -2.77
C ALA A 18 -4.02 -4.35 -2.24
N ALA A 19 -4.74 -5.43 -2.57
CA ALA A 19 -6.09 -5.66 -2.08
C ALA A 19 -6.12 -5.90 -0.56
N ILE A 20 -5.28 -6.80 -0.06
CA ILE A 20 -5.17 -7.07 1.38
C ILE A 20 -4.79 -5.80 2.14
N PHE A 21 -3.80 -5.08 1.63
CA PHE A 21 -3.32 -3.85 2.25
C PHE A 21 -4.41 -2.77 2.28
N PHE A 22 -5.17 -2.62 1.19
CA PHE A 22 -6.29 -1.69 1.13
C PHE A 22 -7.36 -2.01 2.16
N PHE A 23 -7.78 -3.28 2.28
CA PHE A 23 -8.79 -3.69 3.26
C PHE A 23 -8.30 -3.53 4.70
N THR A 24 -7.06 -3.90 5.00
CA THR A 24 -6.46 -3.73 6.32
C THR A 24 -6.39 -2.25 6.68
N PHE A 25 -6.01 -1.42 5.72
CA PHE A 25 -5.90 0.03 5.92
C PHE A 25 -7.25 0.69 6.16
N LEU A 26 -8.29 0.26 5.43
CA LEU A 26 -9.66 0.72 5.61
C LEU A 26 -10.20 0.34 6.99
N LEU A 27 -9.96 -0.90 7.42
CA LEU A 27 -10.35 -1.37 8.74
C LEU A 27 -9.67 -0.55 9.85
N LEU A 28 -8.36 -0.33 9.72
CA LEU A 28 -7.57 0.42 10.69
C LEU A 28 -8.05 1.88 10.77
N LEU A 29 -8.37 2.49 9.65
CA LEU A 29 -8.93 3.84 9.58
C LEU A 29 -10.28 3.92 10.30
N LEU A 30 -11.18 2.97 10.08
CA LEU A 30 -12.47 2.93 10.75
C LEU A 30 -12.33 2.77 12.26
N VAL A 31 -11.47 1.84 12.71
CA VAL A 31 -11.24 1.57 14.13
C VAL A 31 -10.62 2.78 14.83
N THR A 32 -9.55 3.34 14.26
CA THR A 32 -8.86 4.50 14.88
C THR A 32 -9.75 5.73 14.92
N THR A 33 -10.48 6.03 13.84
CA THR A 33 -11.43 7.16 13.83
C THR A 33 -12.55 6.94 14.85
N GLY A 34 -13.10 5.74 14.95
CA GLY A 34 -14.11 5.38 15.94
C GLY A 34 -13.61 5.56 17.38
N VAL A 35 -12.38 5.14 17.66
CA VAL A 35 -11.76 5.31 18.99
C VAL A 35 -11.56 6.79 19.32
N PHE A 36 -11.08 7.63 18.39
CA PHE A 36 -10.93 9.07 18.63
C PHE A 36 -12.25 9.76 18.89
N VAL A 37 -13.29 9.43 18.15
CA VAL A 37 -14.63 10.00 18.36
C VAL A 37 -15.19 9.56 19.72
N ALA A 38 -15.08 8.28 20.06
CA ALA A 38 -15.58 7.74 21.33
C ALA A 38 -14.85 8.37 22.53
N LEU A 39 -13.52 8.51 22.48
CA LEU A 39 -12.73 9.17 23.51
C LEU A 39 -13.10 10.66 23.66
N GLY A 40 -13.26 11.38 22.55
CA GLY A 40 -13.71 12.77 22.58
C GLY A 40 -15.08 12.93 23.26
N PHE A 41 -15.99 12.01 22.98
CA PHE A 41 -17.33 12.02 23.58
C PHE A 41 -17.31 11.68 25.07
N SER A 42 -16.53 10.67 25.49
CA SER A 42 -16.41 10.26 26.88
C SER A 42 -15.78 11.35 27.76
N LEU A 43 -14.71 12.00 27.29
CA LEU A 43 -14.04 13.08 27.98
C LEU A 43 -14.94 14.33 28.10
N ALA A 44 -15.75 14.62 27.09
CA ALA A 44 -16.69 15.74 27.12
C ALA A 44 -17.83 15.52 28.11
N SER A 45 -18.31 14.26 28.25
CA SER A 45 -19.37 13.93 29.20
C SER A 45 -18.91 14.03 30.67
N GLU A 46 -17.62 13.81 30.92
CA GLU A 46 -17.04 13.88 32.26
C GLU A 46 -16.68 15.30 32.69
N SER A 47 -16.22 16.14 31.79
CA SER A 47 -15.74 17.50 32.09
C SER A 47 -16.76 18.62 31.81
N GLY A 48 -17.83 18.34 31.07
CA GLY A 48 -18.81 19.35 30.66
C GLY A 48 -18.25 20.47 29.80
N ASP A 49 -17.07 20.27 29.22
CA ASP A 49 -16.34 21.31 28.45
C ASP A 49 -16.38 20.97 26.94
N ASP A 50 -17.08 21.82 26.18
CA ASP A 50 -17.22 21.70 24.72
C ASP A 50 -15.88 21.72 23.97
N LYS A 51 -14.84 22.26 24.62
CA LYS A 51 -13.48 22.25 24.00
C LYS A 51 -12.91 20.84 23.81
N GLN A 52 -13.26 19.90 24.69
CA GLN A 52 -12.79 18.51 24.58
C GLN A 52 -13.44 17.77 23.42
N VAL A 53 -14.71 18.07 23.12
CA VAL A 53 -15.37 17.57 21.90
C VAL A 53 -14.64 18.08 20.66
N GLY A 54 -14.26 19.34 20.63
CA GLY A 54 -13.52 19.95 19.54
C GLY A 54 -12.17 19.28 19.30
N ILE A 55 -11.41 18.95 20.36
CA ILE A 55 -10.13 18.24 20.25
C ILE A 55 -10.32 16.83 19.69
N GLY A 56 -11.36 16.10 20.13
CA GLY A 56 -11.67 14.76 19.60
C GLY A 56 -12.01 14.79 18.11
N ILE A 57 -12.80 15.76 17.66
CA ILE A 57 -13.16 15.93 16.25
C ILE A 57 -11.92 16.30 15.40
N LEU A 58 -11.11 17.24 15.86
CA LEU A 58 -9.87 17.63 15.18
C LEU A 58 -8.90 16.46 15.08
N GLY A 59 -8.73 15.68 16.15
CA GLY A 59 -7.92 14.46 16.16
C GLY A 59 -8.42 13.43 15.16
N GLY A 60 -9.73 13.24 15.08
CA GLY A 60 -10.37 12.36 14.09
C GLY A 60 -10.10 12.81 12.65
N ILE A 61 -10.30 14.10 12.36
CA ILE A 61 -10.03 14.66 11.00
C ILE A 61 -8.55 14.50 10.65
N PHE A 62 -7.63 14.82 11.55
CA PHE A 62 -6.20 14.67 11.33
C PHE A 62 -5.84 13.21 11.04
N THR A 63 -6.41 12.28 11.79
CA THR A 63 -6.24 10.84 11.58
C THR A 63 -6.69 10.40 10.20
N VAL A 64 -7.90 10.82 9.77
CA VAL A 64 -8.42 10.49 8.43
C VAL A 64 -7.49 11.03 7.34
N VAL A 65 -7.10 12.31 7.41
CA VAL A 65 -6.20 12.91 6.43
C VAL A 65 -4.86 12.18 6.38
N PHE A 66 -4.27 11.88 7.53
CA PHE A 66 -3.01 11.14 7.63
C PHE A 66 -3.10 9.76 6.98
N TYR A 67 -4.15 8.99 7.28
CA TYR A 67 -4.35 7.67 6.69
C TYR A 67 -4.63 7.73 5.20
N VAL A 68 -5.41 8.70 4.72
CA VAL A 68 -5.66 8.86 3.28
C VAL A 68 -4.36 9.14 2.53
N VAL A 69 -3.53 10.06 3.02
CA VAL A 69 -2.24 10.38 2.41
C VAL A 69 -1.31 9.17 2.42
N LEU A 70 -1.18 8.50 3.56
CA LEU A 70 -0.34 7.32 3.69
C LEU A 70 -0.83 6.17 2.79
N GLY A 71 -2.14 5.95 2.73
CA GLY A 71 -2.76 4.95 1.86
C GLY A 71 -2.50 5.23 0.38
N LEU A 72 -2.63 6.48 -0.04
CA LEU A 72 -2.32 6.88 -1.41
C LEU A 72 -0.85 6.60 -1.76
N ILE A 73 0.08 6.94 -0.87
CA ILE A 73 1.52 6.71 -1.09
C ILE A 73 1.85 5.22 -1.18
N CYS A 74 1.18 4.36 -0.40
CA CYS A 74 1.46 2.93 -0.38
C CYS A 74 0.67 2.13 -1.44
N VAL A 75 -0.62 2.43 -1.60
CA VAL A 75 -1.52 1.65 -2.48
C VAL A 75 -1.36 2.03 -3.94
N LEU A 76 -1.19 3.32 -4.27
CA LEU A 76 -1.06 3.75 -5.66
C LEU A 76 0.12 3.11 -6.40
N PRO A 77 1.37 3.11 -5.87
CA PRO A 77 2.50 2.51 -6.58
C PRO A 77 2.30 1.00 -6.80
N THR A 78 1.75 0.30 -5.82
CA THR A 78 1.52 -1.15 -5.90
C THR A 78 0.44 -1.50 -6.91
N ALA A 79 -0.67 -0.77 -6.91
CA ALA A 79 -1.76 -0.94 -7.89
C ALA A 79 -1.30 -0.60 -9.32
N LEU A 80 -0.55 0.51 -9.48
CA LEU A 80 0.02 0.90 -10.77
C LEU A 80 1.08 -0.09 -11.27
N ALA A 81 1.90 -0.64 -10.38
CA ALA A 81 2.88 -1.67 -10.72
C ALA A 81 2.18 -2.92 -11.23
N SER A 82 1.17 -3.42 -10.50
CA SER A 82 0.36 -4.56 -10.91
C SER A 82 -0.26 -4.33 -12.31
N TRP A 83 -0.94 -3.20 -12.49
CA TRP A 83 -1.57 -2.85 -13.77
C TRP A 83 -0.58 -2.78 -14.94
N LYS A 84 0.59 -2.14 -14.72
CA LYS A 84 1.63 -2.00 -15.76
C LYS A 84 2.33 -3.31 -16.06
N LEU A 85 2.51 -4.17 -15.07
CA LEU A 85 3.04 -5.52 -15.24
C LEU A 85 2.08 -6.39 -16.07
N PHE A 86 0.77 -6.32 -15.81
CA PHE A 86 -0.23 -7.02 -16.63
C PHE A 86 -0.23 -6.53 -18.08
N LYS A 87 -0.14 -5.20 -18.31
CA LYS A 87 -0.13 -4.61 -19.65
C LYS A 87 1.25 -4.62 -20.32
N ARG A 88 2.30 -5.18 -19.70
CA ARG A 88 3.66 -5.29 -20.23
C ARG A 88 4.20 -3.99 -20.84
N LYS A 89 3.93 -2.83 -20.20
CA LYS A 89 4.43 -1.54 -20.67
C LYS A 89 5.92 -1.39 -20.39
N SER A 90 6.64 -0.65 -21.27
CA SER A 90 8.09 -0.41 -21.17
C SER A 90 8.56 0.15 -19.83
N ARG A 91 7.74 0.95 -19.17
CA ARG A 91 8.02 1.52 -17.84
C ARG A 91 7.57 0.64 -16.65
N ALA A 92 7.08 -0.59 -16.91
CA ALA A 92 6.61 -1.49 -15.85
C ALA A 92 7.72 -1.80 -14.84
N ARG A 93 8.96 -1.96 -15.31
CA ARG A 93 10.13 -2.25 -14.48
C ARG A 93 10.38 -1.17 -13.41
N LEU A 94 10.34 0.11 -13.80
CA LEU A 94 10.52 1.23 -12.87
C LEU A 94 9.44 1.26 -11.80
N TRP A 95 8.18 1.11 -12.18
CA TRP A 95 7.07 1.11 -11.25
C TRP A 95 7.07 -0.10 -10.31
N ALA A 96 7.46 -1.26 -10.82
CA ALA A 96 7.63 -2.46 -9.99
C ALA A 96 8.78 -2.29 -8.97
N THR A 97 9.89 -1.64 -9.35
CA THR A 97 10.98 -1.33 -8.42
C THR A 97 10.54 -0.36 -7.34
N VAL A 98 9.83 0.72 -7.70
CA VAL A 98 9.29 1.68 -6.74
C VAL A 98 8.32 1.01 -5.79
N ALA A 99 7.40 0.19 -6.31
CA ALA A 99 6.45 -0.56 -5.49
C ALA A 99 7.17 -1.53 -4.54
N ALA A 100 8.19 -2.26 -5.02
CA ALA A 100 8.96 -3.18 -4.20
C ALA A 100 9.66 -2.46 -3.03
N ILE A 101 10.23 -1.27 -3.27
CA ILE A 101 10.88 -0.46 -2.22
C ILE A 101 9.86 0.04 -1.20
N VAL A 102 8.69 0.50 -1.66
CA VAL A 102 7.62 1.01 -0.77
C VAL A 102 7.05 -0.11 0.11
N ILE A 103 6.98 -1.35 -0.40
CA ILE A 103 6.43 -2.50 0.32
C ILE A 103 7.47 -3.12 1.29
N LEU A 104 8.77 -2.91 1.03
CA LEU A 104 9.87 -3.52 1.80
C LEU A 104 9.74 -3.34 3.33
N PRO A 105 9.39 -2.15 3.87
CA PRO A 105 9.22 -1.95 5.30
C PRO A 105 7.98 -2.63 5.90
N VAL A 106 7.07 -3.16 5.08
CA VAL A 106 5.85 -3.85 5.56
C VAL A 106 6.17 -5.32 5.83
N LEU A 107 6.71 -5.60 6.99
CA LEU A 107 7.08 -6.93 7.48
C LEU A 107 5.83 -7.78 7.83
N PRO A 108 5.88 -9.11 7.64
CA PRO A 108 6.91 -9.94 6.98
C PRO A 108 6.62 -10.22 5.50
N MET A 109 5.36 -10.10 5.05
CA MET A 109 4.96 -10.46 3.68
C MET A 109 5.46 -9.47 2.63
N GLY A 110 5.49 -8.18 2.96
CA GLY A 110 5.96 -7.14 2.05
C GLY A 110 7.43 -7.28 1.70
N THR A 111 8.27 -7.63 2.67
CA THR A 111 9.70 -7.88 2.45
C THR A 111 9.95 -9.06 1.53
N ALA A 112 9.25 -10.18 1.71
CA ALA A 112 9.39 -11.36 0.87
C ALA A 112 9.01 -11.04 -0.59
N LEU A 113 7.87 -10.38 -0.79
CA LEU A 113 7.41 -9.97 -2.12
C LEU A 113 8.33 -8.93 -2.75
N GLY A 114 8.81 -7.94 -1.97
CA GLY A 114 9.73 -6.91 -2.42
C GLY A 114 11.08 -7.49 -2.86
N ILE A 115 11.67 -8.38 -2.07
CA ILE A 115 12.93 -9.06 -2.40
C ILE A 115 12.76 -9.93 -3.65
N TYR A 116 11.68 -10.71 -3.73
CA TYR A 116 11.39 -11.53 -4.90
C TYR A 116 11.22 -10.68 -6.17
N ALA A 117 10.51 -9.56 -6.06
CA ALA A 117 10.33 -8.62 -7.17
C ALA A 117 11.66 -8.03 -7.65
N LEU A 118 12.50 -7.56 -6.72
CA LEU A 118 13.82 -7.03 -7.04
C LEU A 118 14.71 -8.10 -7.67
N TRP A 119 14.76 -9.29 -7.08
CA TRP A 119 15.53 -10.40 -7.62
C TRP A 119 15.11 -10.72 -9.06
N PHE A 120 13.81 -10.83 -9.33
CA PHE A 120 13.31 -11.11 -10.68
C PHE A 120 13.62 -9.99 -11.66
N LEU A 121 13.37 -8.73 -11.29
CA LEU A 121 13.57 -7.56 -12.17
C LEU A 121 15.03 -7.33 -12.55
N TYR A 122 15.95 -7.70 -11.67
CA TYR A 122 17.40 -7.55 -11.89
C TYR A 122 18.08 -8.85 -12.37
N SER A 123 17.38 -9.99 -12.37
CA SER A 123 17.89 -11.26 -12.87
C SER A 123 18.09 -11.21 -14.41
N PRO A 124 18.94 -12.07 -14.97
CA PRO A 124 19.12 -12.19 -16.42
C PRO A 124 17.79 -12.50 -17.14
N VAL A 125 16.93 -13.29 -16.52
CA VAL A 125 15.58 -13.66 -17.04
C VAL A 125 14.69 -12.45 -17.18
N GLY A 126 14.63 -11.60 -16.16
CA GLY A 126 13.85 -10.36 -16.18
C GLY A 126 14.41 -9.35 -17.17
N LYS A 127 15.73 -9.19 -17.24
CA LYS A 127 16.39 -8.32 -18.22
C LYS A 127 16.07 -8.72 -19.65
N HIS A 128 16.20 -9.99 -19.99
CA HIS A 128 15.87 -10.52 -21.32
C HIS A 128 14.41 -10.32 -21.69
N PHE A 129 13.51 -10.50 -20.72
CA PHE A 129 12.06 -10.36 -20.93
C PHE A 129 11.64 -8.91 -21.25
N TYR A 130 12.29 -7.92 -20.62
CA TYR A 130 11.94 -6.51 -20.81
C TYR A 130 12.80 -5.80 -21.87
N LEU A 131 14.04 -6.25 -22.14
CA LEU A 131 14.93 -5.63 -23.12
C LEU A 131 14.67 -6.10 -24.56
N ASN A 132 14.26 -7.35 -24.76
CA ASN A 132 13.98 -7.88 -26.12
C ASN A 132 12.65 -7.37 -26.73
N LYS A 133 11.95 -6.44 -26.10
CA LYS A 133 10.74 -5.79 -26.62
C LYS A 133 10.92 -4.32 -26.98
N CYS A 134 12.13 -3.85 -26.96
CA CYS A 134 12.48 -2.54 -27.50
C CYS A 134 13.02 -2.66 -28.90
#